data_202d0d09fe6817a0de3b2eed8ea1c4d1
#
_entry.id   202d0d09fe6817a0de3b2eed8ea1c4d1
#
_cell.length_a   1.000
_cell.length_b   1.000
_cell.length_c   1.000
_cell.angle_alpha   90.00
_cell.angle_beta   90.00
_cell.angle_gamma   90.00
#
_symmetry.space_group_name_H-M   'P 1'
#
loop_
_entity.id
_entity.type
_entity.pdbx_description
1 polymer ?
#
loop_
_entity_poly.entity_id
_entity_poly.type
_entity_poly.pdbx_seq_one_letter_code
_entity_poly.pdbx_strand_id
1 'polypeptide(L)'
;NPTAPIRSGDVRADAILVSHGHFDHVADAVKVAKRTGATVISNFEICEWIGKQGIEKLEQMNLGGTIAQPWGRVKSTIAHHSSVLPDGTYGGNPGGFLLFLNGATIYFACDTALFADMSLIGVAGLDLAVLPIGDRFTMGPEDSIAAIKLLEPKRVAPAHYNTWPPIAQDATSWAAKVRAETKAEPLVLEPGGTIEI
;
A
#
# COMPACT_ATOMS: atom_id res chain seq x y z
N ASN A 1 -11.20 -8.60 6.06
CA ASN A 1 -11.67 -7.27 6.42
C ASN A 1 -13.20 -7.27 6.50
N PRO A 2 -13.81 -6.96 7.67
CA PRO A 2 -15.26 -7.03 7.86
C PRO A 2 -16.04 -5.98 7.04
N THR A 3 -15.37 -4.90 6.60
CA THR A 3 -15.97 -3.83 5.79
C THR A 3 -15.70 -4.00 4.29
N ALA A 4 -14.99 -5.04 3.87
CA ALA A 4 -14.68 -5.25 2.47
C ALA A 4 -15.95 -5.58 1.66
N PRO A 5 -16.24 -4.85 0.57
CA PRO A 5 -17.44 -5.07 -0.24
C PRO A 5 -17.31 -6.32 -1.14
N ILE A 6 -16.09 -6.81 -1.34
CA ILE A 6 -15.79 -7.97 -2.18
C ILE A 6 -15.09 -9.03 -1.33
N ARG A 7 -15.50 -10.29 -1.47
CA ARG A 7 -14.81 -11.43 -0.81
C ARG A 7 -13.53 -11.77 -1.57
N SER A 8 -12.51 -12.26 -0.89
CA SER A 8 -11.26 -12.68 -1.53
C SER A 8 -11.47 -13.75 -2.63
N GLY A 9 -12.56 -14.54 -2.53
CA GLY A 9 -12.97 -15.49 -3.56
C GLY A 9 -13.44 -14.87 -4.88
N ASP A 10 -13.87 -13.61 -4.88
CA ASP A 10 -14.45 -12.91 -6.02
C ASP A 10 -13.50 -11.88 -6.64
N VAL A 11 -12.37 -11.59 -5.97
CA VAL A 11 -11.34 -10.65 -6.46
C VAL A 11 -10.76 -11.15 -7.79
N ARG A 12 -10.71 -10.30 -8.81
CA ARG A 12 -9.95 -10.54 -10.05
C ARG A 12 -8.62 -9.82 -9.94
N ALA A 13 -7.52 -10.47 -10.30
CA ALA A 13 -6.19 -9.89 -10.27
C ALA A 13 -5.31 -10.50 -11.36
N ASP A 14 -4.52 -9.65 -12.01
CA ASP A 14 -3.42 -10.03 -12.89
C ASP A 14 -2.08 -9.97 -12.14
N ALA A 15 -2.00 -9.09 -11.13
CA ALA A 15 -0.87 -8.95 -10.23
C ALA A 15 -1.35 -8.71 -8.78
N ILE A 16 -0.56 -9.18 -7.81
CA ILE A 16 -0.77 -8.98 -6.37
C ILE A 16 0.52 -8.41 -5.80
N LEU A 17 0.46 -7.20 -5.25
CA LEU A 17 1.58 -6.57 -4.60
C LEU A 17 1.46 -6.79 -3.08
N VAL A 18 2.50 -7.35 -2.47
CA VAL A 18 2.55 -7.59 -1.02
C VAL A 18 3.65 -6.74 -0.42
N SER A 19 3.27 -5.81 0.43
CA SER A 19 4.17 -4.80 1.01
C SER A 19 5.05 -5.34 2.13
N HIS A 20 4.48 -6.22 2.98
CA HIS A 20 5.15 -6.80 4.14
C HIS A 20 4.41 -8.04 4.65
N GLY A 21 5.01 -8.77 5.58
CA GLY A 21 4.58 -10.11 5.98
C GLY A 21 3.47 -10.17 7.03
N HIS A 22 2.93 -9.07 7.53
CA HIS A 22 1.87 -9.13 8.55
C HIS A 22 0.62 -9.81 8.02
N PHE A 23 -0.08 -10.48 8.94
CA PHE A 23 -1.23 -11.33 8.63
C PHE A 23 -2.30 -10.62 7.77
N ASP A 24 -2.65 -9.40 8.10
CA ASP A 24 -3.68 -8.61 7.41
C ASP A 24 -3.28 -8.18 5.99
N HIS A 25 -1.99 -8.32 5.61
CA HIS A 25 -1.47 -8.04 4.28
C HIS A 25 -1.20 -9.29 3.43
N VAL A 26 -0.98 -10.46 4.05
CA VAL A 26 -0.66 -11.69 3.29
C VAL A 26 -1.76 -12.76 3.32
N ALA A 27 -2.74 -12.67 4.24
CA ALA A 27 -3.71 -13.73 4.53
C ALA A 27 -4.44 -14.29 3.30
N ASP A 28 -4.83 -13.43 2.37
CA ASP A 28 -5.55 -13.80 1.16
C ASP A 28 -4.66 -13.91 -0.09
N ALA A 29 -3.40 -13.46 -0.03
CA ALA A 29 -2.52 -13.36 -1.21
C ALA A 29 -2.36 -14.71 -1.93
N VAL A 30 -2.04 -15.78 -1.19
CA VAL A 30 -1.87 -17.13 -1.75
C VAL A 30 -3.17 -17.65 -2.36
N LYS A 31 -4.29 -17.48 -1.65
CA LYS A 31 -5.61 -17.95 -2.11
C LYS A 31 -6.04 -17.24 -3.41
N VAL A 32 -5.86 -15.91 -3.46
CA VAL A 32 -6.18 -15.12 -4.64
C VAL A 32 -5.26 -15.50 -5.80
N ALA A 33 -3.94 -15.60 -5.57
CA ALA A 33 -2.96 -16.00 -6.58
C ALA A 33 -3.27 -17.38 -7.19
N LYS A 34 -3.55 -18.39 -6.35
CA LYS A 34 -3.94 -19.73 -6.83
C LYS A 34 -5.16 -19.71 -7.72
N ARG A 35 -6.16 -18.93 -7.37
CA ARG A 35 -7.43 -18.87 -8.11
C ARG A 35 -7.33 -18.06 -9.40
N THR A 36 -6.61 -16.95 -9.40
CA THR A 36 -6.55 -16.01 -10.52
C THR A 36 -5.39 -16.30 -11.48
N GLY A 37 -4.34 -16.98 -11.01
CA GLY A 37 -3.09 -17.10 -11.73
C GLY A 37 -2.29 -15.80 -11.79
N ALA A 38 -2.60 -14.84 -10.90
CA ALA A 38 -1.92 -13.57 -10.81
C ALA A 38 -0.44 -13.74 -10.43
N THR A 39 0.41 -12.86 -10.95
CA THR A 39 1.81 -12.75 -10.52
C THR A 39 1.87 -12.07 -9.16
N VAL A 40 2.55 -12.69 -8.20
CA VAL A 40 2.81 -12.05 -6.90
C VAL A 40 4.13 -11.29 -6.97
N ILE A 41 4.09 -10.01 -6.61
CA ILE A 41 5.20 -9.08 -6.61
C ILE A 41 5.48 -8.68 -5.16
N SER A 42 6.69 -8.97 -4.66
CA SER A 42 7.06 -8.63 -3.29
C SER A 42 8.58 -8.64 -3.10
N ASN A 43 9.03 -8.45 -1.84
CA ASN A 43 10.42 -8.70 -1.49
C ASN A 43 10.78 -10.19 -1.62
N PHE A 44 12.08 -10.48 -1.60
CA PHE A 44 12.60 -11.83 -1.80
C PHE A 44 12.01 -12.83 -0.79
N GLU A 45 12.00 -12.49 0.49
CA GLU A 45 11.59 -13.36 1.59
C GLU A 45 10.11 -13.75 1.52
N ILE A 46 9.25 -12.79 1.20
CA ILE A 46 7.81 -13.05 1.05
C ILE A 46 7.56 -13.91 -0.18
N CYS A 47 8.22 -13.63 -1.30
CA CYS A 47 8.09 -14.44 -2.51
C CYS A 47 8.55 -15.89 -2.27
N GLU A 48 9.66 -16.12 -1.57
CA GLU A 48 10.11 -17.46 -1.18
C GLU A 48 9.09 -18.18 -0.29
N TRP A 49 8.51 -17.47 0.68
CA TRP A 49 7.48 -18.02 1.55
C TRP A 49 6.19 -18.38 0.79
N ILE A 50 5.75 -17.51 -0.12
CA ILE A 50 4.58 -17.75 -0.98
C ILE A 50 4.85 -18.89 -1.97
N GLY A 51 6.07 -18.97 -2.53
CA GLY A 51 6.50 -20.04 -3.44
C GLY A 51 6.42 -21.42 -2.81
N LYS A 52 6.81 -21.56 -1.54
CA LYS A 52 6.68 -22.82 -0.78
C LYS A 52 5.22 -23.26 -0.63
N GLN A 53 4.25 -22.38 -0.86
CA GLN A 53 2.83 -22.70 -0.86
C GLN A 53 2.26 -23.02 -2.25
N GLY A 54 3.15 -23.22 -3.25
CA GLY A 54 2.81 -23.67 -4.60
C GLY A 54 2.40 -22.56 -5.57
N ILE A 55 2.84 -21.32 -5.34
CA ILE A 55 2.72 -20.23 -6.31
C ILE A 55 4.01 -20.15 -7.11
N GLU A 56 3.91 -20.27 -8.44
CA GLU A 56 5.05 -20.27 -9.36
C GLU A 56 5.31 -18.88 -9.99
N LYS A 57 4.25 -18.07 -10.18
CA LYS A 57 4.38 -16.73 -10.78
C LYS A 57 4.78 -15.73 -9.70
N LEU A 58 6.06 -15.57 -9.51
CA LEU A 58 6.66 -14.68 -8.51
C LEU A 58 7.63 -13.71 -9.17
N GLU A 59 7.52 -12.44 -8.84
CA GLU A 59 8.45 -11.37 -9.21
C GLU A 59 9.08 -10.81 -7.94
N GLN A 60 10.31 -11.20 -7.71
CA GLN A 60 11.08 -10.80 -6.53
C GLN A 60 11.75 -9.45 -6.77
N MET A 61 11.63 -8.57 -5.80
CA MET A 61 12.32 -7.28 -5.82
C MET A 61 12.85 -6.95 -4.41
N ASN A 62 13.56 -5.86 -4.27
CA ASN A 62 13.94 -5.33 -2.97
C ASN A 62 13.79 -3.81 -2.99
N LEU A 63 13.94 -3.16 -1.83
CA LEU A 63 13.78 -1.71 -1.69
C LEU A 63 14.63 -0.97 -2.73
N GLY A 64 14.01 -0.01 -3.42
CA GLY A 64 14.61 0.76 -4.52
C GLY A 64 14.58 0.05 -5.88
N GLY A 65 14.32 -1.27 -5.93
CA GLY A 65 14.20 -2.02 -7.17
C GLY A 65 13.00 -1.59 -8.00
N THR A 66 13.09 -1.77 -9.31
CA THR A 66 12.00 -1.47 -10.26
C THR A 66 11.86 -2.65 -11.22
N ILE A 67 10.64 -3.09 -11.45
CA ILE A 67 10.30 -4.12 -12.44
C ILE A 67 9.28 -3.58 -13.46
N ALA A 68 9.40 -4.03 -14.71
CA ALA A 68 8.44 -3.74 -15.76
C ALA A 68 7.36 -4.82 -15.79
N GLN A 69 6.13 -4.41 -16.01
CA GLN A 69 4.96 -5.27 -16.18
C GLN A 69 4.22 -4.84 -17.47
N PRO A 70 3.39 -5.71 -18.07
CA PRO A 70 2.63 -5.34 -19.27
C PRO A 70 1.73 -4.11 -19.10
N TRP A 71 1.32 -3.82 -17.88
CA TRP A 71 0.44 -2.71 -17.51
C TRP A 71 1.18 -1.47 -16.97
N GLY A 72 2.52 -1.50 -16.84
CA GLY A 72 3.30 -0.38 -16.34
C GLY A 72 4.58 -0.81 -15.62
N ARG A 73 5.05 -0.01 -14.67
CA ARG A 73 6.23 -0.31 -13.86
C ARG A 73 5.90 -0.21 -12.39
N VAL A 74 6.52 -1.07 -11.59
CA VAL A 74 6.43 -1.07 -10.12
C VAL A 74 7.82 -0.80 -9.56
N LYS A 75 7.94 0.19 -8.66
CA LYS A 75 9.16 0.43 -7.88
C LYS A 75 8.85 0.23 -6.41
N SER A 76 9.67 -0.57 -5.72
CA SER A 76 9.59 -0.71 -4.26
C SER A 76 10.24 0.50 -3.58
N THR A 77 9.57 1.04 -2.57
CA THR A 77 10.06 2.15 -1.74
C THR A 77 10.29 1.68 -0.31
N ILE A 78 11.07 2.45 0.46
CA ILE A 78 11.22 2.22 1.89
C ILE A 78 9.88 2.40 2.60
N ALA A 79 9.64 1.60 3.65
CA ALA A 79 8.64 1.83 4.67
C ALA A 79 9.27 1.59 6.05
N HIS A 80 8.96 2.44 7.02
CA HIS A 80 9.40 2.28 8.40
C HIS A 80 8.34 1.52 9.19
N HIS A 81 8.45 0.20 9.15
CA HIS A 81 7.53 -0.74 9.80
C HIS A 81 8.26 -2.04 10.13
N SER A 82 7.57 -3.04 10.62
CA SER A 82 8.09 -4.39 10.82
C SER A 82 7.48 -5.37 9.81
N SER A 83 8.08 -6.55 9.69
CA SER A 83 7.62 -7.57 8.75
C SER A 83 7.93 -8.96 9.29
N VAL A 84 6.89 -9.66 9.71
CA VAL A 84 6.93 -11.06 10.14
C VAL A 84 5.79 -11.81 9.46
N LEU A 85 6.09 -12.98 8.93
CA LEU A 85 5.10 -13.84 8.29
C LEU A 85 4.26 -14.59 9.33
N PRO A 86 3.05 -15.08 9.00
CA PRO A 86 2.14 -15.71 9.96
C PRO A 86 2.70 -16.92 10.72
N ASP A 87 3.72 -17.58 10.18
CA ASP A 87 4.42 -18.70 10.80
C ASP A 87 5.63 -18.27 11.65
N GLY A 88 5.84 -16.96 11.83
CA GLY A 88 6.98 -16.39 12.55
C GLY A 88 8.25 -16.22 11.72
N THR A 89 8.24 -16.60 10.44
CA THR A 89 9.37 -16.39 9.53
C THR A 89 9.60 -14.90 9.29
N TYR A 90 10.86 -14.47 9.18
CA TYR A 90 11.22 -13.12 8.79
C TYR A 90 10.69 -12.79 7.39
N GLY A 91 9.90 -11.73 7.28
CA GLY A 91 9.22 -11.32 6.04
C GLY A 91 9.99 -10.28 5.22
N GLY A 92 11.30 -10.14 5.42
CA GLY A 92 12.09 -9.10 4.76
C GLY A 92 11.80 -7.70 5.31
N ASN A 93 12.38 -6.69 4.68
CA ASN A 93 12.07 -5.30 5.02
C ASN A 93 10.71 -4.91 4.43
N PRO A 94 9.85 -4.22 5.20
CA PRO A 94 8.59 -3.70 4.68
C PRO A 94 8.84 -2.62 3.62
N GLY A 95 7.93 -2.48 2.69
CA GLY A 95 8.01 -1.48 1.62
C GLY A 95 6.67 -0.93 1.22
N GLY A 96 6.70 0.22 0.55
CA GLY A 96 5.61 0.74 -0.25
C GLY A 96 5.85 0.51 -1.73
N PHE A 97 4.94 1.01 -2.57
CA PHE A 97 5.02 0.87 -4.01
C PHE A 97 4.75 2.17 -4.75
N LEU A 98 5.62 2.50 -5.69
CA LEU A 98 5.32 3.46 -6.75
C LEU A 98 4.88 2.70 -7.99
N LEU A 99 3.68 2.97 -8.46
CA LEU A 99 3.13 2.46 -9.70
C LEU A 99 3.20 3.53 -10.77
N PHE A 100 3.89 3.24 -11.87
CA PHE A 100 3.92 4.08 -13.06
C PHE A 100 3.02 3.44 -14.11
N LEU A 101 1.80 3.93 -14.19
CA LEU A 101 0.78 3.51 -15.15
C LEU A 101 0.72 4.46 -16.33
N ASN A 102 0.00 4.12 -17.42
CA ASN A 102 -0.14 4.98 -18.57
C ASN A 102 -0.76 6.34 -18.21
N GLY A 103 0.08 7.36 -18.07
CA GLY A 103 -0.33 8.73 -17.74
C GLY A 103 -0.51 9.03 -16.26
N ALA A 104 -0.28 8.10 -15.34
CA ALA A 104 -0.44 8.32 -13.91
C ALA A 104 0.68 7.70 -13.06
N THR A 105 1.06 8.38 -11.98
CA THR A 105 1.98 7.89 -10.96
C THR A 105 1.26 7.80 -9.62
N ILE A 106 1.19 6.60 -9.05
CA ILE A 106 0.49 6.33 -7.80
C ILE A 106 1.49 5.83 -6.75
N TYR A 107 1.45 6.40 -5.56
CA TYR A 107 2.20 5.92 -4.42
C TYR A 107 1.28 5.24 -3.40
N PHE A 108 1.52 3.97 -3.12
CA PHE A 108 0.96 3.25 -1.98
C PHE A 108 2.02 3.20 -0.89
N ALA A 109 1.86 3.99 0.17
CA ALA A 109 2.81 4.01 1.28
C ALA A 109 2.79 2.68 2.05
N CYS A 110 1.66 1.98 2.04
CA CYS A 110 1.38 0.81 2.85
C CYS A 110 1.58 1.11 4.34
N ASP A 111 1.97 0.15 5.16
CA ASP A 111 2.17 0.37 6.58
C ASP A 111 3.54 0.99 6.84
N THR A 112 3.53 2.22 7.34
CA THR A 112 4.75 2.98 7.62
C THR A 112 4.50 4.08 8.65
N ALA A 113 5.53 4.43 9.41
CA ALA A 113 5.63 5.71 10.10
C ALA A 113 5.98 6.83 9.11
N LEU A 114 5.90 8.09 9.54
CA LEU A 114 6.44 9.24 8.83
C LEU A 114 7.97 9.17 8.78
N PHE A 115 8.57 9.50 7.61
CA PHE A 115 10.01 9.61 7.46
C PHE A 115 10.40 10.69 6.43
N ALA A 116 11.58 11.28 6.60
CA ALA A 116 12.00 12.45 5.82
C ALA A 116 12.20 12.15 4.33
N ASP A 117 12.65 10.94 3.99
CA ASP A 117 12.93 10.53 2.60
C ASP A 117 11.64 10.38 1.75
N MET A 118 10.45 10.54 2.33
CA MET A 118 9.22 10.69 1.56
C MET A 118 9.31 11.83 0.53
N SER A 119 10.11 12.87 0.81
CA SER A 119 10.38 13.93 -0.17
C SER A 119 11.04 13.41 -1.46
N LEU A 120 11.90 12.39 -1.37
CA LEU A 120 12.53 11.75 -2.54
C LEU A 120 11.53 10.91 -3.34
N ILE A 121 10.51 10.35 -2.67
CA ILE A 121 9.42 9.63 -3.33
C ILE A 121 8.55 10.64 -4.11
N GLY A 122 8.27 11.80 -3.51
CA GLY A 122 7.51 12.90 -4.12
C GLY A 122 8.08 13.42 -5.45
N VAL A 123 9.42 13.35 -5.62
CA VAL A 123 10.09 13.72 -6.90
C VAL A 123 9.54 12.98 -8.12
N ALA A 124 8.90 11.82 -7.92
CA ALA A 124 8.26 11.06 -9.00
C ALA A 124 7.04 11.79 -9.63
N GLY A 125 6.51 12.84 -9.00
CA GLY A 125 5.34 13.59 -9.46
C GLY A 125 4.06 12.76 -9.30
N LEU A 126 3.54 12.70 -8.06
CA LEU A 126 2.46 11.81 -7.69
C LEU A 126 1.08 12.36 -8.09
N ASP A 127 0.34 11.61 -8.90
CA ASP A 127 -1.07 11.89 -9.20
C ASP A 127 -1.98 11.49 -8.03
N LEU A 128 -1.60 10.41 -7.32
CA LEU A 128 -2.29 9.94 -6.12
C LEU A 128 -1.27 9.37 -5.12
N ALA A 129 -1.45 9.71 -3.84
CA ALA A 129 -0.83 9.00 -2.72
C ALA A 129 -1.91 8.31 -1.88
N VAL A 130 -1.68 7.06 -1.50
CA VAL A 130 -2.51 6.30 -0.56
C VAL A 130 -1.72 6.14 0.73
N LEU A 131 -2.17 6.78 1.81
CA LEU A 131 -1.44 6.90 3.06
C LEU A 131 -2.20 6.29 4.22
N PRO A 132 -1.56 5.51 5.11
CA PRO A 132 -2.21 5.04 6.32
C PRO A 132 -2.44 6.23 7.27
N ILE A 133 -3.58 6.21 7.97
CA ILE A 133 -3.94 7.20 8.98
C ILE A 133 -4.41 6.57 10.29
N GLY A 134 -4.24 5.25 10.45
CA GLY A 134 -4.78 4.47 11.57
C GLY A 134 -4.13 4.79 12.92
N ASP A 135 -2.99 5.49 12.93
CA ASP A 135 -2.20 5.73 14.13
C ASP A 135 -1.69 4.40 14.72
N ARG A 136 -1.53 4.28 15.96
CA ARG A 136 -1.10 3.13 16.76
C ARG A 136 -0.08 2.16 16.12
N PHE A 137 -0.29 1.71 14.88
CA PHE A 137 0.58 0.77 14.16
C PHE A 137 1.24 1.38 12.93
N THR A 138 0.75 2.51 12.47
CA THR A 138 1.25 3.27 11.31
C THR A 138 1.31 4.75 11.66
N MET A 139 1.60 5.62 10.69
CA MET A 139 1.41 7.05 10.93
C MET A 139 -0.07 7.36 11.23
N GLY A 140 -0.29 8.38 12.05
CA GLY A 140 -1.62 8.90 12.36
C GLY A 140 -2.02 10.05 11.44
N PRO A 141 -3.21 10.66 11.67
CA PRO A 141 -3.71 11.78 10.87
C PRO A 141 -2.73 12.96 10.77
N GLU A 142 -2.11 13.37 11.86
CA GLU A 142 -1.17 14.50 11.89
C GLU A 142 0.12 14.21 11.10
N ASP A 143 0.71 13.04 11.31
CA ASP A 143 1.91 12.61 10.59
C ASP A 143 1.62 12.47 9.09
N SER A 144 0.42 12.02 8.72
CA SER A 144 0.03 11.92 7.31
C SER A 144 -0.07 13.29 6.63
N ILE A 145 -0.47 14.36 7.34
CA ILE A 145 -0.41 15.73 6.82
C ILE A 145 1.04 16.16 6.56
N ALA A 146 1.96 15.83 7.48
CA ALA A 146 3.38 16.09 7.26
C ALA A 146 3.93 15.27 6.07
N ALA A 147 3.53 13.99 5.93
CA ALA A 147 3.86 13.16 4.78
C ALA A 147 3.35 13.76 3.46
N ILE A 148 2.12 14.28 3.42
CA ILE A 148 1.57 14.95 2.22
C ILE A 148 2.42 16.17 1.84
N LYS A 149 2.88 16.95 2.81
CA LYS A 149 3.76 18.11 2.56
C LYS A 149 5.14 17.70 1.99
N LEU A 150 5.64 16.51 2.34
CA LEU A 150 6.88 15.96 1.79
C LEU A 150 6.69 15.34 0.39
N LEU A 151 5.58 14.65 0.19
CA LEU A 151 5.26 13.91 -1.04
C LEU A 151 4.72 14.82 -2.16
N GLU A 152 4.06 15.91 -1.81
CA GLU A 152 3.39 16.87 -2.71
C GLU A 152 2.49 16.19 -3.78
N PRO A 153 1.61 15.24 -3.43
CA PRO A 153 0.75 14.59 -4.40
C PRO A 153 -0.37 15.53 -4.86
N LYS A 154 -0.91 15.33 -6.07
CA LYS A 154 -2.11 16.05 -6.53
C LYS A 154 -3.34 15.65 -5.72
N ARG A 155 -3.50 14.35 -5.45
CA ARG A 155 -4.61 13.77 -4.69
C ARG A 155 -4.09 12.83 -3.61
N VAL A 156 -4.84 12.66 -2.53
CA VAL A 156 -4.48 11.73 -1.46
C VAL A 156 -5.70 11.01 -0.92
N ALA A 157 -5.57 9.70 -0.73
CA ALA A 157 -6.59 8.85 -0.13
C ALA A 157 -6.10 8.27 1.20
N PRO A 158 -6.91 8.28 2.26
CA PRO A 158 -6.57 7.65 3.53
C PRO A 158 -6.77 6.13 3.43
N ALA A 159 -5.91 5.39 4.10
CA ALA A 159 -5.97 3.93 4.18
C ALA A 159 -5.71 3.45 5.61
N HIS A 160 -5.88 2.15 5.86
CA HIS A 160 -5.54 1.46 7.10
C HIS A 160 -6.15 2.11 8.36
N TYR A 161 -7.48 2.39 8.31
CA TYR A 161 -8.25 2.96 9.42
C TYR A 161 -9.67 2.37 9.47
N ASN A 162 -10.34 2.49 10.61
CA ASN A 162 -11.76 2.10 10.85
C ASN A 162 -12.12 0.63 10.59
N THR A 163 -11.16 -0.28 10.44
CA THR A 163 -11.46 -1.71 10.30
C THR A 163 -11.62 -2.43 11.64
N TRP A 164 -11.12 -1.85 12.72
CA TRP A 164 -11.24 -2.31 14.10
C TRP A 164 -10.94 -1.16 15.09
N PRO A 165 -11.43 -1.22 16.36
CA PRO A 165 -11.43 -0.06 17.26
C PRO A 165 -10.07 0.64 17.48
N PRO A 166 -8.93 -0.08 17.63
CA PRO A 166 -7.64 0.58 17.88
C PRO A 166 -7.12 1.50 16.77
N ILE A 167 -7.64 1.39 15.54
CA ILE A 167 -7.27 2.24 14.41
C ILE A 167 -8.45 3.10 13.93
N ALA A 168 -9.39 3.40 14.83
CA ALA A 168 -10.53 4.24 14.52
C ALA A 168 -10.07 5.70 14.38
N GLN A 169 -10.43 6.36 13.24
CA GLN A 169 -10.07 7.73 12.91
C GLN A 169 -11.25 8.47 12.27
N ASP A 170 -11.29 9.78 12.44
CA ASP A 170 -12.22 10.67 11.74
C ASP A 170 -11.60 11.14 10.42
N ALA A 171 -11.89 10.41 9.34
CA ALA A 171 -11.40 10.75 8.00
C ALA A 171 -11.99 12.06 7.46
N THR A 172 -13.16 12.50 7.95
CA THR A 172 -13.76 13.78 7.55
C THR A 172 -12.95 14.95 8.11
N SER A 173 -12.62 14.90 9.40
CA SER A 173 -11.74 15.89 10.04
C SER A 173 -10.34 15.88 9.42
N TRP A 174 -9.79 14.70 9.11
CA TRP A 174 -8.53 14.57 8.38
C TRP A 174 -8.60 15.27 7.02
N ALA A 175 -9.62 15.00 6.21
CA ALA A 175 -9.78 15.63 4.90
C ALA A 175 -9.90 17.15 4.96
N ALA A 176 -10.58 17.67 5.99
CA ALA A 176 -10.65 19.12 6.24
C ALA A 176 -9.26 19.74 6.49
N LYS A 177 -8.41 19.06 7.29
CA LYS A 177 -7.02 19.49 7.53
C LYS A 177 -6.17 19.40 6.26
N VAL A 178 -6.28 18.33 5.46
CA VAL A 178 -5.57 18.21 4.17
C VAL A 178 -5.86 19.44 3.30
N ARG A 179 -7.14 19.82 3.14
CA ARG A 179 -7.53 21.00 2.35
C ARG A 179 -7.00 22.32 2.92
N ALA A 180 -6.95 22.43 4.25
CA ALA A 180 -6.50 23.65 4.91
C ALA A 180 -4.98 23.84 4.87
N GLU A 181 -4.22 22.75 4.92
CA GLU A 181 -2.78 22.79 5.18
C GLU A 181 -1.90 22.34 4.00
N THR A 182 -2.49 21.79 2.93
CA THR A 182 -1.76 21.26 1.78
C THR A 182 -2.41 21.71 0.47
N LYS A 183 -1.76 21.37 -0.65
CA LYS A 183 -2.34 21.59 -1.99
C LYS A 183 -3.03 20.34 -2.54
N ALA A 184 -2.95 19.22 -1.82
CA ALA A 184 -3.52 17.95 -2.26
C ALA A 184 -5.04 17.94 -2.10
N GLU A 185 -5.74 17.31 -3.04
CA GLU A 185 -7.17 17.01 -2.93
C GLU A 185 -7.37 15.72 -2.12
N PRO A 186 -8.02 15.76 -0.95
CA PRO A 186 -8.31 14.55 -0.19
C PRO A 186 -9.51 13.80 -0.76
N LEU A 187 -9.36 12.49 -0.95
CA LEU A 187 -10.36 11.56 -1.48
C LEU A 187 -10.71 10.53 -0.40
N VAL A 188 -11.72 10.80 0.39
CA VAL A 188 -12.26 9.84 1.37
C VAL A 188 -13.32 8.99 0.68
N LEU A 189 -13.06 7.69 0.55
CA LEU A 189 -13.96 6.74 -0.10
C LEU A 189 -14.68 5.89 0.93
N GLU A 190 -15.94 5.63 0.68
CA GLU A 190 -16.63 4.51 1.33
C GLU A 190 -16.10 3.18 0.77
N PRO A 191 -16.15 2.08 1.57
CA PRO A 191 -15.77 0.76 1.08
C PRO A 191 -16.49 0.40 -0.23
N GLY A 192 -15.72 0.11 -1.29
CA GLY A 192 -16.26 -0.14 -2.64
C GLY A 192 -16.26 1.08 -3.56
N GLY A 193 -15.93 2.27 -3.06
CA GLY A 193 -15.72 3.46 -3.88
C GLY A 193 -14.55 3.30 -4.84
N THR A 194 -14.57 4.06 -5.94
CA THR A 194 -13.56 4.05 -7.00
C THR A 194 -12.98 5.44 -7.22
N ILE A 195 -11.71 5.49 -7.65
CA ILE A 195 -11.04 6.71 -8.06
C ILE A 195 -10.64 6.54 -9.53
N GLU A 196 -11.02 7.49 -10.35
CA GLU A 196 -10.49 7.63 -11.71
C GLU A 196 -9.23 8.51 -11.67
N ILE A 197 -8.15 8.07 -12.34
CA ILE A 197 -6.84 8.69 -12.31
C ILE A 197 -6.45 9.12 -13.71
#